data_5ff3fd3e6662fa7ffc7bf3fdb21606ac
#
_entry.id   5ff3fd3e6662fa7ffc7bf3fdb21606ac
#
_cell.length_a   1.000
_cell.length_b   1.000
_cell.length_c   1.000
_cell.angle_alpha   90.00
_cell.angle_beta   90.00
_cell.angle_gamma   90.00
#
_symmetry.space_group_name_H-M   'P 1'
#
loop_
_entity.id
_entity.type
_entity.pdbx_description
1 polymer ?
#
loop_
_entity_poly.entity_id
_entity_poly.type
_entity_poly.pdbx_seq_one_letter_code
_entity_poly.pdbx_strand_id
1 'polypeptide(L)'
;MAGLTVMKKFSKEKLHLPKIDGITLRWLINIIGVIVVFFIIVFIISAFSIKNTYYSNVESILNSGASSTAVSYFSANLDAGNTLEQSAAEYIDSYSYKEKTTTWIIDIDGNVVVSSSGFAIEKQDMPDYTQALENDNNKAKYIGKISNGEKVMAVCRIIKDSNGDNVGAIRVLSSLEQIDRQVTTLIFLVLAALIIVFALIIFSNLF
;
A
#
# COMPACT_ATOMS: atom_id res chain seq x y z
N MET A 1 55.83 -47.53 16.61
CA MET A 1 55.52 -46.79 15.37
C MET A 1 54.85 -45.51 15.72
N ALA A 2 55.54 -44.41 15.45
CA ALA A 2 55.15 -43.07 15.91
C ALA A 2 54.16 -42.43 14.94
N GLY A 3 53.05 -41.93 15.47
CA GLY A 3 52.09 -41.07 14.75
C GLY A 3 52.12 -39.67 15.38
N LEU A 4 52.85 -38.76 14.79
CA LEU A 4 52.97 -37.37 15.21
C LEU A 4 51.65 -36.65 14.94
N THR A 5 50.97 -36.24 16.01
CA THR A 5 49.89 -35.30 15.97
C THR A 5 50.43 -33.87 15.89
N VAL A 6 50.39 -33.28 14.72
CA VAL A 6 50.75 -31.86 14.52
C VAL A 6 49.54 -30.99 14.96
N MET A 7 49.55 -30.58 16.20
CA MET A 7 48.67 -29.51 16.70
C MET A 7 49.13 -28.18 16.12
N LYS A 8 48.45 -27.70 15.11
CA LYS A 8 48.65 -26.37 14.52
C LYS A 8 48.20 -25.32 15.53
N LYS A 9 49.16 -24.69 16.16
CA LYS A 9 48.99 -23.60 17.13
C LYS A 9 48.52 -22.36 16.38
N PHE A 10 47.22 -22.12 16.35
CA PHE A 10 46.70 -20.83 15.90
C PHE A 10 47.17 -19.75 16.87
N SER A 11 48.19 -19.00 16.44
CA SER A 11 48.61 -17.78 17.09
C SER A 11 47.46 -16.82 17.10
N LYS A 12 47.00 -16.43 18.29
CA LYS A 12 46.07 -15.30 18.48
C LYS A 12 46.87 -14.03 18.14
N GLU A 13 46.82 -13.65 16.89
CA GLU A 13 47.25 -12.34 16.46
C GLU A 13 46.31 -11.33 17.15
N LYS A 14 46.83 -10.68 18.17
CA LYS A 14 46.10 -9.58 18.84
C LYS A 14 45.96 -8.47 17.83
N LEU A 15 44.74 -8.25 17.37
CA LEU A 15 44.40 -7.10 16.55
C LEU A 15 44.87 -5.85 17.31
N HIS A 16 45.95 -5.24 16.85
CA HIS A 16 46.46 -4.00 17.41
C HIS A 16 45.57 -2.88 16.96
N LEU A 17 44.51 -2.63 17.74
CA LEU A 17 43.69 -1.44 17.53
C LEU A 17 44.57 -0.20 17.82
N PRO A 18 44.69 0.74 16.90
CA PRO A 18 45.45 1.95 17.13
C PRO A 18 44.93 2.67 18.36
N LYS A 19 45.83 3.12 19.22
CA LYS A 19 45.50 3.90 20.42
C LYS A 19 45.04 5.28 19.96
N ILE A 20 43.74 5.46 19.85
CA ILE A 20 43.13 6.71 19.39
C ILE A 20 43.22 7.72 20.53
N ASP A 21 43.90 8.83 20.31
CA ASP A 21 44.02 9.92 21.27
C ASP A 21 42.63 10.52 21.57
N GLY A 22 42.35 10.94 22.80
CA GLY A 22 41.01 11.37 23.23
C GLY A 22 40.41 12.52 22.42
N ILE A 23 41.23 13.32 21.74
CA ILE A 23 40.80 14.40 20.84
C ILE A 23 40.27 13.82 19.52
N THR A 24 41.02 12.87 18.95
CA THR A 24 40.62 12.16 17.70
C THR A 24 39.36 11.35 17.90
N LEU A 25 39.20 10.71 19.07
CA LEU A 25 37.97 9.98 19.41
C LEU A 25 36.74 10.88 19.48
N ARG A 26 36.85 12.06 20.09
CA ARG A 26 35.75 13.04 20.15
C ARG A 26 35.32 13.53 18.77
N TRP A 27 36.29 13.78 17.90
CA TRP A 27 36.07 14.21 16.53
C TRP A 27 35.36 13.13 15.71
N LEU A 28 35.81 11.88 15.83
CA LEU A 28 35.24 10.71 15.18
C LEU A 28 33.79 10.49 15.61
N ILE A 29 33.51 10.55 16.92
CA ILE A 29 32.15 10.40 17.46
C ILE A 29 31.22 11.49 16.92
N ASN A 30 31.69 12.73 16.81
CA ASN A 30 30.88 13.83 16.29
C ASN A 30 30.54 13.62 14.81
N ILE A 31 31.49 13.22 13.96
CA ILE A 31 31.27 12.94 12.56
C ILE A 31 30.30 11.75 12.39
N ILE A 32 30.51 10.66 13.12
CA ILE A 32 29.63 9.49 13.09
C ILE A 32 28.21 9.90 13.52
N GLY A 33 28.07 10.72 14.56
CA GLY A 33 26.78 11.24 15.00
C GLY A 33 26.02 11.98 13.91
N VAL A 34 26.69 12.88 13.19
CA VAL A 34 26.08 13.62 12.07
C VAL A 34 25.66 12.67 10.95
N ILE A 35 26.49 11.69 10.60
CA ILE A 35 26.17 10.69 9.58
C ILE A 35 24.96 9.85 9.98
N VAL A 36 24.88 9.41 11.24
CA VAL A 36 23.72 8.63 11.73
C VAL A 36 22.44 9.45 11.63
N VAL A 37 22.46 10.70 12.06
CA VAL A 37 21.28 11.59 11.94
C VAL A 37 20.86 11.75 10.48
N PHE A 38 21.80 11.94 9.57
CA PHE A 38 21.52 12.02 8.15
C PHE A 38 20.86 10.75 7.61
N PHE A 39 21.39 9.55 7.96
CA PHE A 39 20.79 8.28 7.54
C PHE A 39 19.39 8.06 8.10
N ILE A 40 19.12 8.47 9.34
CA ILE A 40 17.78 8.40 9.93
C ILE A 40 16.81 9.26 9.12
N ILE A 41 17.18 10.48 8.77
CA ILE A 41 16.35 11.37 7.95
C ILE A 41 16.06 10.76 6.58
N VAL A 42 17.09 10.27 5.88
CA VAL A 42 16.95 9.61 4.58
C VAL A 42 16.03 8.39 4.68
N PHE A 43 16.19 7.57 5.72
CA PHE A 43 15.34 6.40 5.95
C PHE A 43 13.87 6.78 6.14
N ILE A 44 13.58 7.78 6.97
CA ILE A 44 12.20 8.23 7.22
C ILE A 44 11.56 8.75 5.93
N ILE A 45 12.26 9.60 5.17
CA ILE A 45 11.77 10.14 3.89
C ILE A 45 11.51 9.00 2.89
N SER A 46 12.43 8.05 2.76
CA SER A 46 12.30 6.92 1.86
C SER A 46 11.12 6.02 2.23
N ALA A 47 10.96 5.68 3.51
CA ALA A 47 9.87 4.85 3.99
C ALA A 47 8.51 5.51 3.75
N PHE A 48 8.39 6.81 4.01
CA PHE A 48 7.18 7.58 3.74
C PHE A 48 6.87 7.64 2.25
N SER A 49 7.87 7.92 1.42
CA SER A 49 7.72 8.01 -0.04
C SER A 49 7.28 6.68 -0.66
N ILE A 50 7.90 5.56 -0.27
CA ILE A 50 7.52 4.22 -0.72
C ILE A 50 6.05 3.95 -0.39
N LYS A 51 5.67 4.10 0.87
CA LYS A 51 4.28 3.87 1.31
C LYS A 51 3.30 4.73 0.54
N ASN A 52 3.56 6.03 0.44
CA ASN A 52 2.67 6.96 -0.25
C ASN A 52 2.50 6.60 -1.73
N THR A 53 3.59 6.23 -2.42
CA THR A 53 3.56 5.84 -3.83
C THR A 53 2.68 4.60 -4.05
N TYR A 54 2.87 3.54 -3.23
CA TYR A 54 2.07 2.32 -3.37
C TYR A 54 0.59 2.56 -3.08
N TYR A 55 0.26 3.31 -2.03
CA TYR A 55 -1.12 3.62 -1.67
C TYR A 55 -1.78 4.52 -2.73
N SER A 56 -1.07 5.51 -3.26
CA SER A 56 -1.55 6.36 -4.34
C SER A 56 -1.82 5.58 -5.64
N ASN A 57 -0.97 4.59 -5.95
CA ASN A 57 -1.19 3.72 -7.11
C ASN A 57 -2.47 2.88 -6.95
N VAL A 58 -2.69 2.29 -5.76
CA VAL A 58 -3.94 1.57 -5.48
C VAL A 58 -5.13 2.50 -5.60
N GLU A 59 -5.07 3.68 -4.98
CA GLU A 59 -6.14 4.68 -5.06
C GLU A 59 -6.44 5.08 -6.51
N SER A 60 -5.43 5.25 -7.34
CA SER A 60 -5.59 5.58 -8.76
C SER A 60 -6.34 4.47 -9.52
N ILE A 61 -6.02 3.20 -9.25
CA ILE A 61 -6.71 2.06 -9.86
C ILE A 61 -8.18 2.02 -9.42
N LEU A 62 -8.45 2.19 -8.13
CA LEU A 62 -9.83 2.21 -7.59
C LEU A 62 -10.64 3.37 -8.16
N ASN A 63 -10.01 4.55 -8.29
CA ASN A 63 -10.63 5.72 -8.89
C ASN A 63 -10.95 5.52 -10.38
N SER A 64 -10.16 4.74 -11.09
CA SER A 64 -10.44 4.40 -12.49
C SER A 64 -11.69 3.53 -12.62
N GLY A 65 -11.89 2.58 -11.69
CA GLY A 65 -13.09 1.75 -11.64
C GLY A 65 -14.34 2.48 -11.17
N ALA A 66 -14.21 3.41 -10.23
CA ALA A 66 -15.30 4.29 -9.77
C ALA A 66 -15.20 5.68 -10.42
N SER A 67 -14.94 5.76 -11.73
CA SER A 67 -14.75 7.00 -12.46
C SER A 67 -16.08 7.70 -12.77
N SER A 68 -15.99 8.98 -13.18
CA SER A 68 -17.17 9.68 -13.74
C SER A 68 -17.66 9.04 -15.04
N THR A 69 -16.77 8.47 -15.82
CA THR A 69 -17.12 7.71 -17.05
C THR A 69 -17.96 6.48 -16.71
N ALA A 70 -17.60 5.77 -15.61
CA ALA A 70 -18.42 4.66 -15.13
C ALA A 70 -19.83 5.11 -14.76
N VAL A 71 -19.96 6.22 -14.02
CA VAL A 71 -21.26 6.79 -13.67
C VAL A 71 -22.06 7.16 -14.92
N SER A 72 -21.44 7.83 -15.90
CA SER A 72 -22.10 8.19 -17.16
C SER A 72 -22.56 6.96 -17.95
N TYR A 73 -21.80 5.87 -17.91
CA TYR A 73 -22.19 4.59 -18.51
C TYR A 73 -23.49 4.07 -17.87
N PHE A 74 -23.56 4.06 -16.52
CA PHE A 74 -24.75 3.63 -15.82
C PHE A 74 -25.94 4.53 -16.10
N SER A 75 -25.78 5.86 -16.02
CA SER A 75 -26.86 6.82 -16.34
C SER A 75 -27.42 6.58 -17.72
N ALA A 76 -26.57 6.46 -18.74
CA ALA A 76 -26.98 6.25 -20.11
C ALA A 76 -27.74 4.92 -20.32
N ASN A 77 -27.30 3.85 -19.66
CA ASN A 77 -27.98 2.54 -19.75
C ASN A 77 -29.33 2.55 -19.04
N LEU A 78 -29.44 3.20 -17.90
CA LEU A 78 -30.71 3.35 -17.18
C LEU A 78 -31.71 4.20 -17.98
N ASP A 79 -31.25 5.29 -18.60
CA ASP A 79 -32.06 6.12 -19.50
C ASP A 79 -32.53 5.36 -20.75
N ALA A 80 -31.75 4.38 -21.22
CA ALA A 80 -32.12 3.48 -22.30
C ALA A 80 -33.13 2.38 -21.87
N GLY A 81 -33.48 2.33 -20.60
CA GLY A 81 -34.46 1.37 -20.04
C GLY A 81 -33.88 0.06 -19.53
N ASN A 82 -32.54 -0.04 -19.46
CA ASN A 82 -31.88 -1.19 -18.82
C ASN A 82 -32.02 -1.11 -17.31
N THR A 83 -31.99 -2.27 -16.63
CA THR A 83 -31.94 -2.28 -15.16
C THR A 83 -30.52 -2.01 -14.65
N LEU A 84 -30.40 -1.58 -13.39
CA LEU A 84 -29.10 -1.41 -12.73
C LEU A 84 -28.30 -2.74 -12.74
N GLU A 85 -28.97 -3.85 -12.51
CA GLU A 85 -28.38 -5.18 -12.48
C GLU A 85 -27.79 -5.62 -13.83
N GLN A 86 -28.54 -5.38 -14.92
CA GLN A 86 -28.08 -5.69 -16.28
C GLN A 86 -26.85 -4.85 -16.67
N SER A 87 -26.92 -3.54 -16.41
CA SER A 87 -25.82 -2.61 -16.66
C SER A 87 -24.59 -2.94 -15.80
N ALA A 88 -24.80 -3.40 -14.58
CA ALA A 88 -23.75 -3.80 -13.66
C ALA A 88 -23.02 -5.06 -14.13
N ALA A 89 -23.73 -6.07 -14.59
CA ALA A 89 -23.14 -7.31 -15.08
C ALA A 89 -22.24 -7.04 -16.29
N GLU A 90 -22.70 -6.24 -17.24
CA GLU A 90 -21.94 -5.85 -18.44
C GLU A 90 -20.71 -4.99 -18.07
N TYR A 91 -20.86 -4.02 -17.17
CA TYR A 91 -19.78 -3.18 -16.71
C TYR A 91 -18.65 -3.99 -16.07
N ILE A 92 -19.00 -4.89 -15.12
CA ILE A 92 -18.04 -5.73 -14.41
C ILE A 92 -17.29 -6.65 -15.38
N ASP A 93 -17.95 -7.17 -16.40
CA ASP A 93 -17.30 -8.04 -17.38
C ASP A 93 -16.29 -7.28 -18.27
N SER A 94 -16.57 -6.03 -18.59
CA SER A 94 -15.71 -5.17 -19.40
C SER A 94 -14.55 -4.52 -18.63
N TYR A 95 -14.58 -4.51 -17.27
CA TYR A 95 -13.62 -3.78 -16.47
C TYR A 95 -12.23 -4.43 -16.44
N SER A 96 -11.20 -3.69 -16.87
CA SER A 96 -9.85 -4.19 -17.11
C SER A 96 -9.05 -4.59 -15.86
N TYR A 97 -9.40 -4.07 -14.68
CA TYR A 97 -8.67 -4.33 -13.42
C TYR A 97 -9.36 -5.34 -12.50
N LYS A 98 -10.33 -6.10 -13.02
CA LYS A 98 -11.11 -7.09 -12.25
C LYS A 98 -10.27 -8.14 -11.49
N GLU A 99 -9.07 -8.44 -11.96
CA GLU A 99 -8.16 -9.38 -11.25
C GLU A 99 -7.50 -8.80 -9.99
N LYS A 100 -7.41 -7.45 -9.89
CA LYS A 100 -6.72 -6.75 -8.80
C LYS A 100 -7.66 -6.06 -7.84
N THR A 101 -8.92 -5.93 -8.22
CA THR A 101 -9.93 -5.19 -7.47
C THR A 101 -11.22 -5.97 -7.43
N THR A 102 -11.99 -5.77 -6.38
CA THR A 102 -13.37 -6.23 -6.30
C THR A 102 -14.30 -5.05 -6.53
N THR A 103 -15.24 -5.18 -7.45
CA THR A 103 -16.23 -4.16 -7.78
C THR A 103 -17.61 -4.62 -7.30
N TRP A 104 -18.29 -3.76 -6.56
CA TRP A 104 -19.67 -3.95 -6.12
C TRP A 104 -20.54 -2.85 -6.72
N ILE A 105 -21.69 -3.24 -7.24
CA ILE A 105 -22.76 -2.31 -7.56
C ILE A 105 -23.81 -2.44 -6.47
N ILE A 106 -24.17 -1.30 -5.90
CA ILE A 106 -25.00 -1.17 -4.70
C ILE A 106 -26.26 -0.42 -5.10
N ASP A 107 -27.41 -0.90 -4.65
CA ASP A 107 -28.71 -0.20 -4.84
C ASP A 107 -28.88 0.98 -3.87
N ILE A 108 -30.02 1.69 -4.00
CA ILE A 108 -30.33 2.82 -3.13
C ILE A 108 -30.53 2.44 -1.66
N ASP A 109 -30.85 1.17 -1.39
CA ASP A 109 -31.07 0.63 -0.04
C ASP A 109 -29.77 0.15 0.62
N GLY A 110 -28.63 0.25 -0.11
CA GLY A 110 -27.32 -0.18 0.36
C GLY A 110 -27.07 -1.68 0.22
N ASN A 111 -27.85 -2.42 -0.58
CA ASN A 111 -27.62 -3.82 -0.85
C ASN A 111 -26.71 -3.98 -2.06
N VAL A 112 -25.83 -4.97 -2.03
CA VAL A 112 -24.98 -5.30 -3.18
C VAL A 112 -25.80 -6.09 -4.19
N VAL A 113 -26.07 -5.48 -5.34
CA VAL A 113 -26.83 -6.08 -6.45
C VAL A 113 -25.96 -7.03 -7.26
N VAL A 114 -24.74 -6.60 -7.60
CA VAL A 114 -23.77 -7.38 -8.37
C VAL A 114 -22.37 -7.21 -7.78
N SER A 115 -21.60 -8.32 -7.75
CA SER A 115 -20.21 -8.34 -7.29
C SER A 115 -19.33 -9.02 -8.32
N SER A 116 -18.16 -8.45 -8.62
CA SER A 116 -17.16 -9.08 -9.51
C SER A 116 -16.53 -10.34 -8.92
N SER A 117 -16.68 -10.59 -7.61
CA SER A 117 -16.21 -11.81 -6.98
C SER A 117 -17.14 -13.01 -7.19
N GLY A 118 -18.34 -12.78 -7.71
CA GLY A 118 -19.35 -13.83 -7.96
C GLY A 118 -19.99 -14.42 -6.70
N PHE A 119 -19.60 -13.97 -5.50
CA PHE A 119 -20.17 -14.43 -4.24
C PHE A 119 -21.24 -13.47 -3.74
N ALA A 120 -22.31 -14.02 -3.16
CA ALA A 120 -23.29 -13.23 -2.42
C ALA A 120 -22.58 -12.58 -1.23
N ILE A 121 -22.76 -11.26 -1.10
CA ILE A 121 -22.14 -10.48 -0.03
C ILE A 121 -23.21 -10.22 1.03
N GLU A 122 -22.94 -10.69 2.25
CA GLU A 122 -23.76 -10.30 3.40
C GLU A 122 -23.70 -8.79 3.61
N LYS A 123 -24.76 -8.21 4.16
CA LYS A 123 -24.84 -6.79 4.46
C LYS A 123 -23.66 -6.38 5.32
N GLN A 124 -22.79 -5.54 4.77
CA GLN A 124 -21.59 -5.04 5.44
C GLN A 124 -21.73 -3.55 5.74
N ASP A 125 -21.03 -3.11 6.78
CA ASP A 125 -20.84 -1.69 7.01
C ASP A 125 -19.94 -1.11 5.90
N MET A 126 -20.45 -0.07 5.22
CA MET A 126 -19.78 0.59 4.10
C MET A 126 -19.65 2.10 4.39
N PRO A 127 -18.69 2.51 5.23
CA PRO A 127 -18.54 3.91 5.62
C PRO A 127 -18.29 4.84 4.42
N ASP A 128 -17.62 4.33 3.37
CA ASP A 128 -17.41 5.05 2.13
C ASP A 128 -18.70 5.31 1.34
N TYR A 129 -19.69 4.40 1.39
CA TYR A 129 -20.99 4.61 0.78
C TYR A 129 -21.76 5.72 1.50
N THR A 130 -21.84 5.64 2.83
CA THR A 130 -22.50 6.68 3.64
C THR A 130 -21.85 8.06 3.42
N GLN A 131 -20.52 8.12 3.45
CA GLN A 131 -19.81 9.37 3.20
C GLN A 131 -20.00 9.89 1.77
N ALA A 132 -20.10 8.99 0.76
CA ALA A 132 -20.31 9.39 -0.63
C ALA A 132 -21.71 10.02 -0.84
N LEU A 133 -22.71 9.58 -0.08
CA LEU A 133 -24.06 10.18 -0.10
C LEU A 133 -24.08 11.60 0.47
N GLU A 134 -23.23 11.87 1.46
CA GLU A 134 -23.14 13.17 2.13
C GLU A 134 -22.22 14.18 1.41
N ASN A 135 -21.29 13.69 0.61
CA ASN A 135 -20.29 14.52 -0.06
C ASN A 135 -20.86 15.19 -1.33
N ASP A 136 -20.58 16.47 -1.53
CA ASP A 136 -20.99 17.25 -2.70
C ASP A 136 -20.49 16.66 -4.04
N ASN A 137 -19.34 15.99 -4.03
CA ASN A 137 -18.78 15.32 -5.23
C ASN A 137 -19.28 13.89 -5.43
N ASN A 138 -20.23 13.43 -4.60
CA ASN A 138 -20.85 12.11 -4.63
C ASN A 138 -19.81 10.96 -4.63
N LYS A 139 -18.71 11.16 -3.91
CA LYS A 139 -17.59 10.22 -3.85
C LYS A 139 -16.96 10.22 -2.47
N ALA A 140 -16.54 9.03 -2.02
CA ALA A 140 -15.74 8.89 -0.81
C ALA A 140 -14.70 7.78 -0.94
N LYS A 141 -13.71 7.84 -0.04
CA LYS A 141 -12.66 6.83 0.09
C LYS A 141 -12.62 6.33 1.53
N TYR A 142 -12.49 5.03 1.68
CA TYR A 142 -12.30 4.37 2.97
C TYR A 142 -11.01 3.55 2.98
N ILE A 143 -10.26 3.65 4.08
CA ILE A 143 -9.14 2.78 4.37
C ILE A 143 -9.35 2.20 5.76
N GLY A 144 -9.59 0.91 5.85
CA GLY A 144 -9.89 0.27 7.12
C GLY A 144 -10.08 -1.23 6.97
N LYS A 145 -10.63 -1.84 8.02
CA LYS A 145 -10.95 -3.26 8.01
C LYS A 145 -12.42 -3.48 7.65
N ILE A 146 -12.69 -4.47 6.82
CA ILE A 146 -14.04 -4.96 6.55
C ILE A 146 -14.42 -6.07 7.55
N SER A 147 -15.64 -6.56 7.50
CA SER A 147 -16.23 -7.49 8.50
C SER A 147 -15.42 -8.77 8.72
N ASN A 148 -14.71 -9.26 7.71
CA ASN A 148 -13.82 -10.42 7.81
C ASN A 148 -12.44 -10.11 8.45
N GLY A 149 -12.19 -8.85 8.86
CA GLY A 149 -10.94 -8.40 9.44
C GLY A 149 -9.86 -8.00 8.44
N GLU A 150 -10.08 -8.19 7.14
CA GLU A 150 -9.15 -7.82 6.07
C GLU A 150 -9.05 -6.31 5.94
N LYS A 151 -7.83 -5.80 5.83
CA LYS A 151 -7.56 -4.37 5.58
C LYS A 151 -7.69 -4.07 4.09
N VAL A 152 -8.58 -3.14 3.77
CA VAL A 152 -8.88 -2.74 2.40
C VAL A 152 -8.76 -1.23 2.20
N MET A 153 -8.57 -0.84 0.94
CA MET A 153 -8.90 0.49 0.45
C MET A 153 -10.11 0.34 -0.47
N ALA A 154 -11.12 1.18 -0.26
CA ALA A 154 -12.32 1.22 -1.07
C ALA A 154 -12.57 2.65 -1.55
N VAL A 155 -13.10 2.78 -2.75
CA VAL A 155 -13.61 4.02 -3.32
C VAL A 155 -15.05 3.76 -3.73
N CYS A 156 -15.95 4.59 -3.23
CA CYS A 156 -17.37 4.58 -3.56
C CYS A 156 -17.75 5.85 -4.32
N ARG A 157 -18.56 5.71 -5.34
CA ARG A 157 -19.14 6.82 -6.09
C ARG A 157 -20.62 6.56 -6.33
N ILE A 158 -21.44 7.56 -6.06
CA ILE A 158 -22.89 7.49 -6.28
C ILE A 158 -23.18 7.55 -7.78
N ILE A 159 -24.09 6.70 -8.22
CA ILE A 159 -24.68 6.68 -9.55
C ILE A 159 -25.96 7.50 -9.52
N LYS A 160 -26.09 8.45 -10.44
CA LYS A 160 -27.28 9.29 -10.60
C LYS A 160 -27.87 9.06 -11.98
N ASP A 161 -29.20 9.14 -12.06
CA ASP A 161 -29.91 9.18 -13.33
C ASP A 161 -29.80 10.56 -14.01
N SER A 162 -30.45 10.71 -15.17
CA SER A 162 -30.50 11.98 -15.91
C SER A 162 -31.24 13.10 -15.19
N ASN A 163 -32.09 12.77 -14.21
CA ASN A 163 -32.81 13.73 -13.38
C ASN A 163 -31.95 14.22 -12.18
N GLY A 164 -30.84 13.57 -11.92
CA GLY A 164 -29.95 13.83 -10.79
C GLY A 164 -30.30 13.03 -9.53
N ASP A 165 -31.26 12.11 -9.62
CA ASP A 165 -31.66 11.25 -8.51
C ASP A 165 -30.67 10.10 -8.31
N ASN A 166 -30.44 9.74 -7.05
CA ASN A 166 -29.57 8.62 -6.72
C ASN A 166 -30.25 7.29 -7.08
N VAL A 167 -29.60 6.48 -7.88
CA VAL A 167 -30.11 5.15 -8.31
C VAL A 167 -29.27 4.01 -7.78
N GLY A 168 -28.12 4.31 -7.19
CA GLY A 168 -27.22 3.34 -6.60
C GLY A 168 -25.80 3.87 -6.45
N ALA A 169 -24.83 2.97 -6.29
CA ALA A 169 -23.42 3.32 -6.20
C ALA A 169 -22.52 2.25 -6.82
N ILE A 170 -21.38 2.69 -7.32
CA ILE A 170 -20.26 1.83 -7.66
C ILE A 170 -19.21 1.91 -6.56
N ARG A 171 -18.87 0.78 -5.97
CA ARG A 171 -17.84 0.63 -4.97
C ARG A 171 -16.73 -0.29 -5.48
N VAL A 172 -15.52 0.22 -5.56
CA VAL A 172 -14.35 -0.56 -5.98
C VAL A 172 -13.40 -0.66 -4.81
N LEU A 173 -12.98 -1.87 -4.48
CA LEU A 173 -12.12 -2.12 -3.33
C LEU A 173 -10.94 -3.05 -3.68
N SER A 174 -9.85 -2.91 -2.94
CA SER A 174 -8.67 -3.76 -3.06
C SER A 174 -8.12 -4.07 -1.68
N SER A 175 -7.64 -5.32 -1.51
CA SER A 175 -6.90 -5.73 -0.31
C SER A 175 -5.58 -4.97 -0.19
N LEU A 176 -5.30 -4.47 0.99
CA LEU A 176 -4.03 -3.81 1.30
C LEU A 176 -3.00 -4.76 1.92
N GLU A 177 -3.36 -6.00 2.26
CA GLU A 177 -2.44 -6.91 2.93
C GLU A 177 -1.20 -7.23 2.09
N GLN A 178 -1.40 -7.51 0.80
CA GLN A 178 -0.28 -7.76 -0.11
C GLN A 178 0.55 -6.51 -0.34
N ILE A 179 -0.09 -5.35 -0.45
CA ILE A 179 0.57 -4.06 -0.61
C ILE A 179 1.40 -3.72 0.63
N ASP A 180 0.82 -3.85 1.82
CA ASP A 180 1.52 -3.60 3.08
C ASP A 180 2.73 -4.53 3.23
N ARG A 181 2.64 -5.79 2.80
CA ARG A 181 3.76 -6.74 2.80
C ARG A 181 4.87 -6.30 1.84
N GLN A 182 4.53 -5.89 0.62
CA GLN A 182 5.50 -5.39 -0.37
C GLN A 182 6.19 -4.11 0.12
N VAL A 183 5.42 -3.16 0.64
CA VAL A 183 5.94 -1.91 1.22
C VAL A 183 6.91 -2.21 2.37
N THR A 184 6.52 -3.09 3.29
CA THR A 184 7.36 -3.50 4.41
C THR A 184 8.67 -4.13 3.93
N THR A 185 8.61 -5.03 2.95
CA THR A 185 9.80 -5.67 2.38
C THR A 185 10.76 -4.66 1.77
N LEU A 186 10.24 -3.68 1.02
CA LEU A 186 11.05 -2.61 0.43
C LEU A 186 11.68 -1.70 1.48
N ILE A 187 10.96 -1.36 2.54
CA ILE A 187 11.48 -0.57 3.65
C ILE A 187 12.64 -1.32 4.34
N PHE A 188 12.51 -2.63 4.57
CA PHE A 188 13.60 -3.44 5.12
C PHE A 188 14.81 -3.50 4.19
N LEU A 189 14.60 -3.57 2.88
CA LEU A 189 15.68 -3.57 1.90
C LEU A 189 16.44 -2.23 1.91
N VAL A 190 15.73 -1.11 1.98
CA VAL A 190 16.34 0.22 2.13
C VAL A 190 17.15 0.31 3.43
N LEU A 191 16.59 -0.18 4.55
CA LEU A 191 17.30 -0.20 5.83
C LEU A 191 18.58 -1.02 5.75
N ALA A 192 18.54 -2.21 5.15
CA ALA A 192 19.71 -3.07 4.97
C ALA A 192 20.79 -2.37 4.11
N ALA A 193 20.39 -1.72 3.02
CA ALA A 193 21.31 -0.96 2.18
C ALA A 193 21.99 0.18 2.95
N LEU A 194 21.24 0.94 3.76
CA LEU A 194 21.78 2.02 4.59
C LEU A 194 22.78 1.48 5.63
N ILE A 195 22.48 0.33 6.26
CA ILE A 195 23.40 -0.31 7.22
C ILE A 195 24.70 -0.73 6.53
N ILE A 196 24.64 -1.30 5.32
CA ILE A 196 25.82 -1.69 4.55
C ILE A 196 26.69 -0.47 4.23
N VAL A 197 26.07 0.62 3.73
CA VAL A 197 26.79 1.86 3.42
C VAL A 197 27.44 2.44 4.68
N PHE A 198 26.73 2.44 5.80
CA PHE A 198 27.25 2.90 7.08
C PHE A 198 28.44 2.06 7.56
N ALA A 199 28.35 0.73 7.45
CA ALA A 199 29.46 -0.17 7.77
C ALA A 199 30.71 0.08 6.90
N LEU A 200 30.52 0.32 5.59
CA LEU A 200 31.60 0.68 4.67
C LEU A 200 32.28 2.00 5.03
N ILE A 201 31.49 3.01 5.44
CA ILE A 201 32.02 4.31 5.90
C ILE A 201 32.87 4.12 7.15
N ILE A 202 32.40 3.34 8.14
CA ILE A 202 33.16 3.05 9.36
C ILE A 202 34.45 2.30 9.01
N PHE A 203 34.35 1.27 8.17
CA PHE A 203 35.52 0.48 7.76
C PHE A 203 36.56 1.36 7.06
N SER A 204 36.15 2.22 6.13
CA SER A 204 37.04 3.15 5.42
C SER A 204 37.72 4.18 6.32
N ASN A 205 37.12 4.53 7.47
CA ASN A 205 37.72 5.47 8.42
C ASN A 205 38.65 4.80 9.47
N LEU A 206 38.57 3.48 9.61
CA LEU A 206 39.35 2.70 10.56
C LEU A 206 40.68 2.20 9.95
N PHE A 207 40.75 2.11 8.64
CA PHE A 207 41.91 1.65 7.85
C PHE A 207 42.43 2.75 6.94
#